data_76466a1feaafc6f56a613d549497f3d3
#
_entry.id   76466a1feaafc6f56a613d549497f3d3
#
_cell.length_a   1.000
_cell.length_b   1.000
_cell.length_c   1.000
_cell.angle_alpha   90.00
_cell.angle_beta   90.00
_cell.angle_gamma   90.00
#
_symmetry.space_group_name_H-M   'P 1'
#
loop_
_entity.id
_entity.type
_entity.pdbx_description
1 polymer ?
#
loop_
_entity_poly.entity_id
_entity_poly.type
_entity_poly.pdbx_seq_one_letter_code
_entity_poly.pdbx_strand_id
1 'polypeptide(L)'
;MKENAKGDERRSSERVPMRAEKPVYLELNLDGSNVALLVENLSSEGASLIYPEDSPSLQPGSSFKGCRLNLAGTGDVQVTSIVRWRMWPKLGVQFEKIGEDARNQIAQFLQNQ
;
A
#
# COMPACT_ATOMS: atom_id res chain seq x y z
N MET A 1 -17.48 13.32 22.50
CA MET A 1 -17.88 12.50 21.92
C MET A 1 -18.07 12.64 20.55
N LYS A 2 -18.37 13.59 20.05
CA LYS A 2 -18.47 13.72 18.75
C LYS A 2 -17.26 13.60 18.08
N GLU A 3 -16.20 13.91 18.63
CA GLU A 3 -14.98 13.75 17.97
C GLU A 3 -14.81 12.32 17.74
N ASN A 4 -15.55 11.49 18.34
CA ASN A 4 -15.41 10.11 18.09
C ASN A 4 -15.68 9.73 16.67
N ALA A 5 -16.61 10.37 16.06
CA ALA A 5 -16.92 10.04 14.70
C ALA A 5 -15.73 10.29 13.82
N LYS A 6 -15.04 11.40 14.10
CA LYS A 6 -13.91 11.68 13.33
C LYS A 6 -12.84 10.67 13.56
N GLY A 7 -12.66 10.26 14.76
CA GLY A 7 -11.68 9.25 15.06
C GLY A 7 -11.98 7.97 14.33
N ASP A 8 -13.24 7.62 14.18
CA ASP A 8 -13.59 6.41 13.49
C ASP A 8 -13.22 6.50 12.03
N GLU A 9 -13.45 7.62 11.42
CA GLU A 9 -13.07 7.78 10.06
C GLU A 9 -11.59 7.62 9.88
N ARG A 10 -10.83 8.17 10.76
CA ARG A 10 -9.41 8.01 10.65
C ARG A 10 -8.97 6.60 10.88
N ARG A 11 -9.67 5.87 11.72
CA ARG A 11 -9.29 4.51 11.97
C ARG A 11 -9.46 3.62 10.76
N SER A 12 -10.37 3.94 9.85
CA SER A 12 -10.57 3.11 8.68
C SER A 12 -9.34 3.15 7.78
N SER A 13 -8.50 4.16 7.90
CA SER A 13 -7.28 4.22 7.11
C SER A 13 -6.04 4.06 7.98
N GLU A 14 -6.22 3.52 9.18
CA GLU A 14 -5.09 3.32 10.06
C GLU A 14 -4.13 2.28 9.49
N ARG A 15 -2.83 2.56 9.55
CA ARG A 15 -1.81 1.69 9.01
C ARG A 15 -1.50 0.56 9.98
N VAL A 16 -1.42 -0.64 9.44
CA VAL A 16 -1.11 -1.83 10.22
C VAL A 16 0.26 -2.34 9.81
N PRO A 17 1.20 -2.51 10.73
CA PRO A 17 2.52 -3.02 10.37
C PRO A 17 2.43 -4.46 9.90
N MET A 18 3.22 -4.80 8.89
CA MET A 18 3.24 -6.16 8.37
C MET A 18 4.19 -7.02 9.19
N ARG A 19 3.85 -8.31 9.29
CA ARG A 19 4.67 -9.22 10.08
C ARG A 19 5.76 -9.83 9.21
N ALA A 20 6.90 -10.07 9.81
CA ALA A 20 8.03 -10.66 9.09
C ALA A 20 7.70 -12.04 8.55
N GLU A 21 6.88 -12.81 9.26
CA GLU A 21 6.54 -14.15 8.80
C GLU A 21 5.46 -14.17 7.73
N LYS A 22 4.84 -13.02 7.47
CA LYS A 22 3.84 -12.90 6.40
C LYS A 22 4.13 -11.67 5.59
N PRO A 23 5.19 -11.68 4.80
CA PRO A 23 5.57 -10.48 4.06
C PRO A 23 4.57 -10.15 2.96
N VAL A 24 4.33 -8.86 2.78
CA VAL A 24 3.44 -8.36 1.75
C VAL A 24 4.28 -7.50 0.83
N TYR A 25 4.04 -7.64 -0.48
CA TYR A 25 4.78 -6.90 -1.47
C TYR A 25 3.83 -6.16 -2.39
N LEU A 26 4.25 -5.00 -2.87
CA LEU A 26 3.55 -4.30 -3.92
C LEU A 26 4.41 -4.43 -5.17
N GLU A 27 3.86 -5.08 -6.20
CA GLU A 27 4.56 -5.27 -7.46
C GLU A 27 4.13 -4.20 -8.43
N LEU A 28 5.08 -3.56 -9.08
CA LEU A 28 4.77 -2.55 -10.06
C LEU A 28 5.82 -2.57 -11.15
N ASN A 29 5.49 -1.92 -12.27
CA ASN A 29 6.43 -1.80 -13.38
C ASN A 29 7.20 -0.51 -13.18
N LEU A 30 8.50 -0.63 -12.99
CA LEU A 30 9.36 0.51 -12.77
C LEU A 30 10.34 0.57 -13.94
N ASP A 31 10.14 1.53 -14.82
CA ASP A 31 11.03 1.75 -15.96
C ASP A 31 11.17 0.49 -16.84
N GLY A 32 10.06 -0.20 -17.05
CA GLY A 32 10.05 -1.37 -17.92
C GLY A 32 10.33 -2.69 -17.22
N SER A 33 10.62 -2.67 -15.94
CA SER A 33 10.89 -3.90 -15.19
C SER A 33 9.89 -4.06 -14.06
N ASN A 34 9.45 -5.27 -13.83
CA ASN A 34 8.59 -5.54 -12.69
C ASN A 34 9.44 -5.66 -11.45
N VAL A 35 9.11 -4.88 -10.44
CA VAL A 35 9.82 -4.93 -9.18
C VAL A 35 8.82 -5.14 -8.05
N ALA A 36 9.28 -5.72 -6.96
CA ALA A 36 8.44 -5.96 -5.79
C ALA A 36 8.98 -5.13 -4.64
N LEU A 37 8.15 -4.24 -4.11
CA LEU A 37 8.54 -3.39 -3.00
C LEU A 37 7.95 -3.96 -1.73
N LEU A 38 8.75 -4.06 -0.69
CA LEU A 38 8.29 -4.63 0.57
C LEU A 38 7.37 -3.66 1.27
N VAL A 39 6.21 -4.13 1.68
CA VAL A 39 5.25 -3.30 2.39
C VAL A 39 5.59 -3.30 3.88
N GLU A 40 5.87 -2.12 4.41
CA GLU A 40 6.19 -1.98 5.83
C GLU A 40 4.90 -1.89 6.65
N ASN A 41 3.95 -1.09 6.20
CA ASN A 41 2.65 -1.05 6.81
C ASN A 41 1.59 -0.79 5.74
N LEU A 42 0.37 -1.15 6.05
CA LEU A 42 -0.70 -1.17 5.05
C LEU A 42 -2.01 -0.71 5.64
N SER A 43 -2.77 0.04 4.86
CA SER A 43 -4.16 0.36 5.18
C SER A 43 -4.97 0.16 3.90
N SER A 44 -6.28 0.30 3.98
CA SER A 44 -7.09 0.20 2.77
C SER A 44 -6.91 1.41 1.85
N GLU A 45 -6.21 2.44 2.32
CA GLU A 45 -6.02 3.66 1.53
C GLU A 45 -4.62 3.80 0.96
N GLY A 46 -3.67 3.05 1.45
CA GLY A 46 -2.29 3.15 0.97
C GLY A 46 -1.33 2.34 1.79
N ALA A 47 -0.05 2.56 1.56
CA ALA A 47 0.99 1.76 2.20
C ALA A 47 2.29 2.54 2.31
N SER A 48 3.10 2.17 3.29
CA SER A 48 4.50 2.57 3.33
C SER A 48 5.33 1.41 2.82
N LEU A 49 6.26 1.71 1.94
CA LEU A 49 7.04 0.69 1.25
C LEU A 49 8.52 0.91 1.49
N ILE A 50 9.28 -0.17 1.39
CA ILE A 50 10.73 -0.11 1.49
C ILE A 50 11.31 -0.56 0.16
N TYR A 51 12.14 0.30 -0.43
CA TYR A 51 12.82 -0.02 -1.68
C TYR A 51 14.21 0.55 -1.57
N PRO A 52 15.21 -0.30 -1.39
CA PRO A 52 16.57 0.17 -1.13
C PRO A 52 17.25 0.83 -2.32
N GLU A 53 16.73 0.64 -3.52
CA GLU A 53 17.33 1.25 -4.68
C GLU A 53 16.74 2.61 -4.93
N ASP A 54 17.59 3.55 -5.30
CA ASP A 54 17.14 4.89 -5.58
C ASP A 54 16.72 4.98 -7.03
N SER A 55 15.48 5.35 -7.27
CA SER A 55 14.97 5.48 -8.62
C SER A 55 14.28 6.81 -8.78
N PRO A 56 14.68 7.60 -9.79
CA PRO A 56 14.01 8.88 -10.02
C PRO A 56 12.55 8.74 -10.41
N SER A 57 12.14 7.56 -10.84
CA SER A 57 10.74 7.35 -11.19
C SER A 57 9.85 7.21 -9.96
N LEU A 58 10.42 7.04 -8.78
CA LEU A 58 9.65 6.93 -7.55
C LEU A 58 9.59 8.27 -6.84
N GLN A 59 9.11 9.30 -7.53
CA GLN A 59 9.02 10.62 -6.98
C GLN A 59 7.61 10.94 -6.53
N PRO A 60 7.42 11.82 -5.56
CA PRO A 60 6.07 12.21 -5.18
C PRO A 60 5.30 12.71 -6.40
N GLY A 61 4.08 12.23 -6.55
CA GLY A 61 3.24 12.54 -7.69
C GLY A 61 3.28 11.51 -8.80
N SER A 62 4.26 10.60 -8.79
CA SER A 62 4.31 9.54 -9.81
C SER A 62 3.19 8.54 -9.58
N SER A 63 2.54 8.13 -10.66
CA SER A 63 1.41 7.22 -10.58
C SER A 63 1.75 5.92 -11.30
N PHE A 64 1.40 4.81 -10.69
CA PHE A 64 1.65 3.49 -11.25
C PHE A 64 0.35 2.72 -11.31
N LYS A 65 -0.08 2.41 -12.54
CA LYS A 65 -1.31 1.66 -12.75
C LYS A 65 -0.98 0.17 -12.80
N GLY A 66 -1.97 -0.62 -12.50
CA GLY A 66 -1.79 -2.08 -12.62
C GLY A 66 -0.84 -2.67 -11.62
N CYS A 67 -0.67 -2.01 -10.48
CA CYS A 67 0.13 -2.58 -9.41
C CYS A 67 -0.58 -3.77 -8.83
N ARG A 68 0.18 -4.72 -8.31
CA ARG A 68 -0.39 -5.89 -7.69
C ARG A 68 0.06 -5.96 -6.25
N LEU A 69 -0.91 -5.83 -5.35
CA LEU A 69 -0.64 -5.95 -3.93
C LEU A 69 -0.79 -7.42 -3.55
N ASN A 70 0.32 -8.03 -3.18
CA ASN A 70 0.35 -9.44 -2.89
C ASN A 70 0.09 -9.65 -1.40
N LEU A 71 -1.13 -10.04 -1.07
CA LEU A 71 -1.54 -10.25 0.32
C LEU A 71 -1.22 -11.69 0.70
N ALA A 72 -0.26 -11.87 1.57
CA ALA A 72 0.24 -13.18 1.92
C ALA A 72 -0.92 -14.12 2.31
N GLY A 73 -1.07 -15.18 1.55
CA GLY A 73 -2.07 -16.20 1.86
C GLY A 73 -3.48 -15.90 1.41
N THR A 74 -3.77 -14.71 0.90
CA THR A 74 -5.14 -14.39 0.48
C THR A 74 -5.25 -13.98 -0.98
N GLY A 75 -4.14 -13.89 -1.69
CA GLY A 75 -4.18 -13.57 -3.11
C GLY A 75 -3.74 -12.15 -3.39
N ASP A 76 -3.88 -11.77 -4.64
CA ASP A 76 -3.42 -10.48 -5.12
C ASP A 76 -4.58 -9.52 -5.34
N VAL A 77 -4.32 -8.24 -5.11
CA VAL A 77 -5.30 -7.20 -5.35
C VAL A 77 -4.68 -6.19 -6.30
N GLN A 78 -5.40 -5.82 -7.35
CA GLN A 78 -4.89 -4.81 -8.26
C GLN A 78 -5.24 -3.43 -7.77
N VAL A 79 -4.27 -2.54 -7.77
CA VAL A 79 -4.45 -1.17 -7.31
C VAL A 79 -3.68 -0.22 -8.20
N THR A 80 -4.12 1.03 -8.24
CA THR A 80 -3.33 2.11 -8.82
C THR A 80 -2.72 2.86 -7.66
N SER A 81 -1.42 3.08 -7.71
CA SER A 81 -0.70 3.71 -6.60
C SER A 81 -0.09 5.03 -7.04
N ILE A 82 -0.18 6.04 -6.19
CA ILE A 82 0.48 7.29 -6.46
C ILE A 82 1.43 7.57 -5.30
N VAL A 83 2.67 7.95 -5.61
CA VAL A 83 3.67 8.21 -4.59
C VAL A 83 3.34 9.55 -3.94
N ARG A 84 3.21 9.55 -2.62
CA ARG A 84 2.89 10.75 -1.87
C ARG A 84 4.10 11.35 -1.17
N TRP A 85 5.04 10.51 -0.74
CA TRP A 85 6.25 11.01 -0.13
C TRP A 85 7.39 10.02 -0.39
N ARG A 86 8.59 10.53 -0.34
CA ARG A 86 9.77 9.72 -0.57
C ARG A 86 10.84 10.10 0.45
N MET A 87 11.33 9.12 1.20
CA MET A 87 12.46 9.34 2.13
C MET A 87 13.26 8.05 2.08
N TRP A 88 14.17 8.01 1.11
CA TRP A 88 14.94 6.81 0.83
C TRP A 88 15.46 6.18 2.11
N PRO A 89 15.34 4.89 2.33
CA PRO A 89 14.85 3.88 1.38
C PRO A 89 13.36 3.63 1.46
N LYS A 90 12.59 4.51 2.04
CA LYS A 90 11.16 4.34 2.22
C LYS A 90 10.38 5.30 1.34
N LEU A 91 9.17 4.93 1.04
CA LEU A 91 8.25 5.80 0.33
C LEU A 91 6.83 5.45 0.75
N GLY A 92 5.93 6.40 0.57
CA GLY A 92 4.53 6.19 0.86
C GLY A 92 3.70 6.32 -0.39
N VAL A 93 2.76 5.42 -0.58
CA VAL A 93 1.84 5.48 -1.71
C VAL A 93 0.41 5.52 -1.22
N GLN A 94 -0.43 6.16 -2.02
CA GLN A 94 -1.87 6.17 -1.78
C GLN A 94 -2.51 5.39 -2.92
N PHE A 95 -3.49 4.55 -2.60
CA PHE A 95 -4.20 3.80 -3.62
C PHE A 95 -5.30 4.69 -4.17
N GLU A 96 -5.37 4.79 -5.51
CA GLU A 96 -6.35 5.61 -6.17
C GLU A 96 -7.46 4.78 -6.77
N LYS A 97 -8.68 5.27 -6.70
CA LYS A 97 -9.82 4.64 -7.36
C LYS A 97 -9.91 3.14 -7.07
N ILE A 98 -9.63 2.80 -5.82
CA ILE A 98 -9.68 1.42 -5.47
C ILE A 98 -11.12 0.95 -5.43
N GLY A 99 -11.40 -0.18 -6.06
CA GLY A 99 -12.75 -0.71 -6.09
C GLY A 99 -13.17 -1.27 -4.75
N GLU A 100 -14.47 -1.47 -4.60
CA GLU A 100 -15.01 -1.92 -3.33
C GLU A 100 -14.52 -3.32 -2.99
N ASP A 101 -14.45 -4.22 -3.97
CA ASP A 101 -13.97 -5.57 -3.72
C ASP A 101 -12.51 -5.56 -3.26
N ALA A 102 -11.68 -4.77 -3.91
CA ALA A 102 -10.28 -4.69 -3.55
C ALA A 102 -10.13 -4.11 -2.15
N ARG A 103 -10.90 -3.06 -1.85
CA ARG A 103 -10.84 -2.44 -0.53
C ARG A 103 -11.27 -3.43 0.55
N ASN A 104 -12.31 -4.22 0.28
CA ASN A 104 -12.78 -5.21 1.23
C ASN A 104 -11.77 -6.33 1.44
N GLN A 105 -11.09 -6.72 0.39
CA GLN A 105 -10.06 -7.73 0.49
C GLN A 105 -8.93 -7.27 1.39
N ILE A 106 -8.49 -6.03 1.19
CA ILE A 106 -7.43 -5.48 2.02
C ILE A 106 -7.91 -5.39 3.48
N ALA A 107 -9.14 -4.90 3.68
CA ALA A 107 -9.66 -4.75 5.03
C ALA A 107 -9.74 -6.09 5.74
N GLN A 108 -10.19 -7.12 5.05
CA GLN A 108 -10.26 -8.44 5.63
C GLN A 108 -8.88 -8.97 5.97
N PHE A 109 -7.93 -8.77 5.10
CA PHE A 109 -6.56 -9.20 5.36
C PHE A 109 -6.03 -8.52 6.62
N LEU A 110 -6.31 -7.22 6.77
CA LEU A 110 -5.80 -6.47 7.91
C LEU A 110 -6.45 -6.90 9.21
N GLN A 111 -7.68 -7.36 9.16
CA GLN A 111 -8.36 -7.82 10.37
C GLN A 111 -7.73 -9.10 10.91
N ASN A 112 -7.04 -9.84 10.09
CA ASN A 112 -6.42 -11.10 10.47
C ASN A 112 -4.95 -10.99 10.83
N GLN A 113 -4.44 -9.77 10.99
CA GLN A 113 -3.03 -9.57 11.34
C GLN A 113 -2.77 -9.60 12.85
#